data_e549d8509b14de6ac12030d59a2db711
#
_entry.id   e549d8509b14de6ac12030d59a2db711
#
_cell.length_a   1.000
_cell.length_b   1.000
_cell.length_c   1.000
_cell.angle_alpha   90.00
_cell.angle_beta   90.00
_cell.angle_gamma   90.00
#
_symmetry.space_group_name_H-M   'P 1'
#
loop_
_entity.id
_entity.type
_entity.pdbx_description
1 polymer ?
#
loop_
_entity_poly.entity_id
_entity_poly.type
_entity_poly.pdbx_seq_one_letter_code
_entity_poly.pdbx_strand_id
1 'polypeptide(L)'
;MSNVIASQKVHEAYGGVVPELASRAHQQNIVPVVSEAIKQAGIKKEDINGIAFTRGPGLLGSLLVGTSFAKGLSLALEIPLLDVNHLHGHVLSHFIKEDENTEVPEFPYLCLLVSGGNSQIIKVNSPTDMEVL
;
A
#
# COMPACT_ATOMS: atom_id res chain seq x y z
N MET A 1 -11.51 8.54 7.70
CA MET A 1 -10.44 7.71 7.09
C MET A 1 -9.73 6.95 8.20
N SER A 2 -9.27 5.73 7.97
CA SER A 2 -8.51 4.93 8.95
C SER A 2 -7.19 4.46 8.35
N ASN A 3 -6.19 4.27 9.19
CA ASN A 3 -4.89 3.70 8.83
C ASN A 3 -4.45 2.75 9.95
N VAL A 4 -4.32 1.46 9.64
CA VAL A 4 -3.93 0.42 10.60
C VAL A 4 -2.62 -0.20 10.17
N ILE A 5 -1.62 -0.13 11.04
CA ILE A 5 -0.28 -0.63 10.80
C ILE A 5 -0.01 -1.83 11.70
N ALA A 6 0.31 -2.98 11.11
CA ALA A 6 0.79 -4.16 11.83
C ALA A 6 2.32 -4.23 11.70
N SER A 7 3.03 -3.91 12.78
CA SER A 7 4.50 -4.03 12.81
C SER A 7 4.94 -5.48 12.94
N GLN A 8 6.05 -5.83 12.27
CA GLN A 8 6.63 -7.17 12.30
C GLN A 8 7.97 -7.16 13.07
N LYS A 9 7.92 -7.06 14.39
CA LYS A 9 9.11 -7.04 15.27
C LYS A 9 9.99 -8.29 15.18
N VAL A 10 9.42 -9.39 14.66
CA VAL A 10 10.15 -10.66 14.50
C VAL A 10 11.45 -10.52 13.68
N HIS A 11 11.52 -9.55 12.78
CA HIS A 11 12.67 -9.33 11.93
C HIS A 11 13.87 -8.70 12.65
N GLU A 12 13.66 -8.02 13.77
CA GLU A 12 14.73 -7.39 14.57
C GLU A 12 15.76 -8.43 15.06
N ALA A 13 15.29 -9.63 15.40
CA ALA A 13 16.14 -10.72 15.87
C ALA A 13 17.06 -11.31 14.77
N TYR A 14 16.76 -11.04 13.49
CA TYR A 14 17.49 -11.61 12.35
C TYR A 14 18.33 -10.58 11.58
N GLY A 15 18.40 -9.34 12.08
CA GLY A 15 19.18 -8.27 11.44
C GLY A 15 18.64 -7.79 10.09
N GLY A 16 17.41 -8.15 9.74
CA GLY A 16 16.76 -7.75 8.50
C GLY A 16 15.53 -8.58 8.15
N VAL A 17 14.90 -8.28 7.02
CA VAL A 17 13.67 -8.95 6.60
C VAL A 17 13.95 -10.39 6.15
N VAL A 18 13.28 -11.37 6.79
CA VAL A 18 13.24 -12.76 6.36
C VAL A 18 11.96 -12.97 5.55
N PRO A 19 12.03 -13.20 4.22
CA PRO A 19 10.86 -13.19 3.33
C PRO A 19 9.75 -14.16 3.72
N GLU A 20 10.11 -15.36 4.17
CA GLU A 20 9.13 -16.37 4.59
C GLU A 20 8.39 -15.95 5.86
N LEU A 21 9.11 -15.43 6.86
CA LEU A 21 8.51 -14.95 8.10
C LEU A 21 7.60 -13.75 7.82
N ALA A 22 8.02 -12.84 6.92
CA ALA A 22 7.19 -11.71 6.48
C ALA A 22 5.87 -12.18 5.88
N SER A 23 5.91 -13.15 4.97
CA SER A 23 4.71 -13.68 4.30
C SER A 23 3.76 -14.35 5.30
N ARG A 24 4.28 -15.14 6.23
CA ARG A 24 3.48 -15.78 7.29
C ARG A 24 2.83 -14.75 8.22
N ALA A 25 3.57 -13.71 8.61
CA ALA A 25 3.04 -12.64 9.44
C ALA A 25 1.93 -11.86 8.71
N HIS A 26 2.10 -11.56 7.42
CA HIS A 26 1.04 -10.96 6.62
C HIS A 26 -0.21 -11.85 6.55
N GLN A 27 -0.04 -13.15 6.34
CA GLN A 27 -1.17 -14.10 6.30
C GLN A 27 -1.95 -14.13 7.61
N GLN A 28 -1.26 -14.07 8.75
CA GLN A 28 -1.90 -14.04 10.07
C GLN A 28 -2.62 -12.72 10.37
N ASN A 29 -2.05 -11.60 9.90
CA ASN A 29 -2.48 -10.27 10.29
C ASN A 29 -3.48 -9.63 9.32
N ILE A 30 -3.60 -10.09 8.07
CA ILE A 30 -4.36 -9.37 7.05
C ILE A 30 -5.84 -9.24 7.41
N VAL A 31 -6.47 -10.30 7.91
CA VAL A 31 -7.89 -10.28 8.31
C VAL A 31 -8.12 -9.35 9.50
N PRO A 32 -7.40 -9.48 10.64
CA PRO A 32 -7.58 -8.57 11.77
C PRO A 32 -7.26 -7.12 11.43
N VAL A 33 -6.24 -6.84 10.61
CA VAL A 33 -5.89 -5.47 10.18
C VAL A 33 -7.01 -4.85 9.36
N VAL A 34 -7.54 -5.56 8.37
CA VAL A 34 -8.64 -5.06 7.54
C VAL A 34 -9.91 -4.87 8.36
N SER A 35 -10.23 -5.80 9.26
CA SER A 35 -11.39 -5.69 10.15
C SER A 35 -11.28 -4.47 11.05
N GLU A 36 -10.12 -4.22 11.64
CA GLU A 36 -9.87 -3.06 12.48
C GLU A 36 -9.93 -1.75 11.67
N ALA A 37 -9.40 -1.72 10.44
CA ALA A 37 -9.47 -0.55 9.58
C ALA A 37 -10.92 -0.17 9.24
N ILE A 38 -11.77 -1.14 8.91
CA ILE A 38 -13.20 -0.91 8.65
C ILE A 38 -13.89 -0.36 9.90
N LYS A 39 -13.61 -0.96 11.06
CA LYS A 39 -14.16 -0.53 12.35
C LYS A 39 -13.76 0.91 12.70
N GLN A 40 -12.46 1.24 12.58
CA GLN A 40 -11.96 2.60 12.84
C GLN A 40 -12.51 3.63 11.86
N ALA A 41 -12.76 3.24 10.61
CA ALA A 41 -13.41 4.10 9.63
C ALA A 41 -14.89 4.37 9.93
N GLY A 42 -15.51 3.59 10.83
CA GLY A 42 -16.93 3.72 11.18
C GLY A 42 -17.88 3.33 10.04
N ILE A 43 -17.44 2.47 9.12
CA ILE A 43 -18.22 2.00 7.97
C ILE A 43 -18.52 0.51 8.07
N LYS A 44 -19.44 0.01 7.25
CA LYS A 44 -19.70 -1.42 7.06
C LYS A 44 -18.94 -1.95 5.84
N LYS A 45 -18.78 -3.26 5.73
CA LYS A 45 -18.14 -3.90 4.56
C LYS A 45 -18.87 -3.56 3.26
N GLU A 46 -20.17 -3.47 3.34
CA GLU A 46 -21.08 -3.19 2.23
C GLU A 46 -20.97 -1.75 1.70
N ASP A 47 -20.34 -0.86 2.47
CA ASP A 47 -20.09 0.53 2.06
C ASP A 47 -18.80 0.66 1.22
N ILE A 48 -18.02 -0.43 1.09
CA ILE A 48 -16.78 -0.43 0.31
C ILE A 48 -17.12 -0.53 -1.18
N ASN A 49 -16.63 0.43 -1.98
CA ASN A 49 -16.92 0.54 -3.40
C ASN A 49 -15.80 0.02 -4.31
N GLY A 50 -14.63 -0.29 -3.77
CA GLY A 50 -13.48 -0.79 -4.50
C GLY A 50 -12.36 -1.18 -3.57
N ILE A 51 -11.45 -2.03 -4.06
CA ILE A 51 -10.28 -2.48 -3.33
C ILE A 51 -9.04 -2.14 -4.14
N ALA A 52 -8.13 -1.38 -3.57
CA ALA A 52 -6.80 -1.18 -4.11
C ALA A 52 -5.80 -2.07 -3.40
N PHE A 53 -4.88 -2.68 -4.14
CA PHE A 53 -3.83 -3.53 -3.58
C PHE A 53 -2.49 -3.28 -4.27
N THR A 54 -1.40 -3.48 -3.55
CA THR A 54 -0.06 -3.38 -4.11
C THR A 54 0.24 -4.59 -4.98
N ARG A 55 0.39 -4.36 -6.31
CA ARG A 55 0.79 -5.40 -7.26
C ARG A 55 2.28 -5.74 -7.15
N GLY A 56 3.10 -4.75 -6.90
CA GLY A 56 4.57 -4.82 -6.86
C GLY A 56 5.19 -3.48 -7.25
N PRO A 57 6.54 -3.40 -7.23
CA PRO A 57 7.50 -4.43 -6.82
C PRO A 57 7.47 -4.72 -5.31
N GLY A 58 8.04 -5.89 -4.93
CA GLY A 58 8.15 -6.30 -3.54
C GLY A 58 8.39 -7.81 -3.39
N LEU A 59 8.45 -8.30 -2.16
CA LEU A 59 8.64 -9.72 -1.86
C LEU A 59 7.44 -10.54 -2.32
N LEU A 60 7.67 -11.46 -3.24
CA LEU A 60 6.61 -12.23 -3.92
C LEU A 60 5.63 -12.89 -2.94
N GLY A 61 6.11 -13.56 -1.89
CA GLY A 61 5.25 -14.21 -0.91
C GLY A 61 4.33 -13.24 -0.17
N SER A 62 4.85 -12.07 0.22
CA SER A 62 4.05 -11.01 0.87
C SER A 62 3.03 -10.39 -0.09
N LEU A 63 3.43 -10.13 -1.34
CA LEU A 63 2.53 -9.64 -2.39
C LEU A 63 1.40 -10.62 -2.68
N LEU A 64 1.71 -11.93 -2.72
CA LEU A 64 0.70 -12.98 -2.95
C LEU A 64 -0.37 -13.00 -1.85
N VAL A 65 0.00 -12.80 -0.59
CA VAL A 65 -0.97 -12.73 0.51
C VAL A 65 -1.94 -11.57 0.29
N GLY A 66 -1.43 -10.36 0.06
CA GLY A 66 -2.25 -9.17 -0.19
C GLY A 66 -3.14 -9.31 -1.43
N THR A 67 -2.55 -9.78 -2.53
CA THR A 67 -3.27 -9.98 -3.81
C THR A 67 -4.38 -11.00 -3.68
N SER A 68 -4.12 -12.15 -3.04
CA SER A 68 -5.12 -13.23 -2.89
C SER A 68 -6.27 -12.76 -1.99
N PHE A 69 -5.97 -12.08 -0.91
CA PHE A 69 -6.98 -11.51 -0.02
C PHE A 69 -7.83 -10.47 -0.74
N ALA A 70 -7.20 -9.52 -1.43
CA ALA A 70 -7.89 -8.46 -2.16
C ALA A 70 -8.82 -9.02 -3.25
N LYS A 71 -8.35 -10.02 -4.03
CA LYS A 71 -9.17 -10.72 -5.03
C LYS A 71 -10.36 -11.43 -4.39
N GLY A 72 -10.13 -12.16 -3.29
CA GLY A 72 -11.20 -12.87 -2.59
C GLY A 72 -12.27 -11.91 -2.06
N LEU A 73 -11.84 -10.80 -1.46
CA LEU A 73 -12.76 -9.80 -0.92
C LEU A 73 -13.53 -9.05 -2.04
N SER A 74 -12.82 -8.66 -3.12
CA SER A 74 -13.45 -8.04 -4.31
C SER A 74 -14.52 -8.95 -4.92
N LEU A 75 -14.23 -10.24 -5.06
CA LEU A 75 -15.19 -11.22 -5.57
C LEU A 75 -16.39 -11.40 -4.64
N ALA A 76 -16.14 -11.47 -3.32
CA ALA A 76 -17.20 -11.66 -2.34
C ALA A 76 -18.14 -10.46 -2.20
N LEU A 77 -17.64 -9.25 -2.45
CA LEU A 77 -18.42 -8.01 -2.39
C LEU A 77 -18.91 -7.54 -3.77
N GLU A 78 -18.50 -8.21 -4.85
CA GLU A 78 -18.81 -7.84 -6.26
C GLU A 78 -18.41 -6.40 -6.60
N ILE A 79 -17.24 -5.97 -6.10
CA ILE A 79 -16.72 -4.60 -6.27
C ILE A 79 -15.39 -4.58 -7.05
N PRO A 80 -15.06 -3.45 -7.72
CA PRO A 80 -13.84 -3.33 -8.51
C PRO A 80 -12.57 -3.58 -7.72
N LEU A 81 -11.57 -4.19 -8.39
CA LEU A 81 -10.23 -4.41 -7.90
C LEU A 81 -9.25 -3.56 -8.70
N LEU A 82 -8.41 -2.79 -8.02
CA LEU A 82 -7.39 -1.93 -8.63
C LEU A 82 -6.00 -2.38 -8.21
N ASP A 83 -5.15 -2.63 -9.17
CA ASP A 83 -3.73 -2.89 -8.93
C ASP A 83 -2.94 -1.59 -8.87
N VAL A 84 -2.09 -1.46 -7.86
CA VAL A 84 -1.27 -0.26 -7.63
C VAL A 84 0.21 -0.63 -7.64
N ASN A 85 1.00 0.15 -8.38
CA ASN A 85 2.45 0.06 -8.31
C ASN A 85 2.94 0.61 -6.97
N HIS A 86 3.74 -0.16 -6.25
CA HIS A 86 4.27 0.20 -4.93
C HIS A 86 5.04 1.53 -4.93
N LEU A 87 5.87 1.74 -5.96
CA LEU A 87 6.68 2.96 -6.06
C LEU A 87 5.82 4.19 -6.39
N HIS A 88 4.79 4.03 -7.23
CA HIS A 88 3.79 5.09 -7.45
C HIS A 88 3.03 5.42 -6.16
N GLY A 89 2.74 4.43 -5.33
CA GLY A 89 2.16 4.66 -4.00
C GLY A 89 3.03 5.56 -3.12
N HIS A 90 4.35 5.36 -3.13
CA HIS A 90 5.28 6.25 -2.43
C HIS A 90 5.25 7.68 -2.99
N VAL A 91 5.27 7.85 -4.31
CA VAL A 91 5.18 9.16 -4.95
C VAL A 91 3.87 9.86 -4.61
N LEU A 92 2.74 9.14 -4.69
CA LEU A 92 1.41 9.68 -4.43
C LEU A 92 1.13 9.95 -2.95
N SER A 93 1.93 9.41 -2.03
CA SER A 93 1.77 9.69 -0.60
C SER A 93 1.92 11.17 -0.27
N HIS A 94 2.64 11.95 -1.09
CA HIS A 94 2.77 13.40 -0.94
C HIS A 94 1.44 14.18 -1.10
N PHE A 95 0.41 13.54 -1.67
CA PHE A 95 -0.92 14.13 -1.83
C PHE A 95 -1.88 13.80 -0.67
N ILE A 96 -1.43 13.02 0.32
CA ILE A 96 -2.21 12.74 1.53
C ILE A 96 -2.12 13.98 2.42
N LYS A 97 -3.23 14.70 2.55
CA LYS A 97 -3.32 15.86 3.43
C LYS A 97 -3.63 15.39 4.85
N GLU A 98 -2.75 15.71 5.79
CA GLU A 98 -2.95 15.44 7.21
C GLU A 98 -3.78 16.56 7.85
N ASP A 99 -3.60 17.81 7.35
CA ASP A 99 -4.34 19.00 7.76
C ASP A 99 -4.54 19.96 6.58
N GLU A 100 -5.20 21.11 6.82
CA GLU A 100 -5.47 22.13 5.80
C GLU A 100 -4.19 22.88 5.36
N ASN A 101 -3.12 22.83 6.12
CA ASN A 101 -1.86 23.51 5.85
C ASN A 101 -0.85 22.61 5.14
N THR A 102 -1.18 21.32 4.92
CA THR A 102 -0.30 20.38 4.21
C THR A 102 -0.09 20.85 2.78
N GLU A 103 1.14 21.28 2.47
CA GLU A 103 1.52 21.63 1.11
C GLU A 103 1.64 20.35 0.27
N VAL A 104 1.06 20.39 -0.93
CA VAL A 104 1.19 19.31 -1.91
C VAL A 104 1.94 19.84 -3.14
N PRO A 105 2.78 19.01 -3.78
CA PRO A 105 3.52 19.46 -4.97
C PRO A 105 2.57 19.75 -6.14
N GLU A 106 2.89 20.79 -6.90
CA GLU A 106 2.20 21.09 -8.16
C GLU A 106 2.83 20.33 -9.33
N PHE A 107 2.02 19.87 -10.26
CA PHE A 107 2.51 19.19 -11.46
C PHE A 107 3.00 20.18 -12.53
N PRO A 108 4.07 19.83 -13.30
CA PRO A 108 4.95 18.67 -13.09
C PRO A 108 6.00 18.92 -12.01
N TYR A 109 6.45 17.86 -11.34
CA TYR A 109 7.55 17.94 -10.38
C TYR A 109 8.51 16.75 -10.50
N LEU A 110 9.71 16.86 -9.89
CA LEU A 110 10.67 15.77 -9.78
C LEU A 110 10.56 15.14 -8.39
N CYS A 111 10.38 13.84 -8.36
CA CYS A 111 10.41 13.04 -7.14
C CYS A 111 11.68 12.22 -7.08
N LEU A 112 12.49 12.40 -6.05
CA LEU A 112 13.61 11.52 -5.73
C LEU A 112 13.10 10.42 -4.80
N LEU A 113 12.94 9.22 -5.36
CA LEU A 113 12.59 8.03 -4.61
C LEU A 113 13.85 7.31 -4.17
N VAL A 114 14.08 7.21 -2.85
CA VAL A 114 15.20 6.48 -2.25
C VAL A 114 14.65 5.45 -1.26
N SER A 115 14.86 4.18 -1.55
CA SER A 115 14.50 3.08 -0.69
C SER A 115 15.60 2.01 -0.68
N GLY A 116 15.52 1.02 0.22
CA GLY A 116 16.59 0.04 0.40
C GLY A 116 16.99 -0.75 -0.85
N GLY A 117 16.13 -0.86 -1.85
CA GLY A 117 16.39 -1.58 -3.10
C GLY A 117 16.17 -0.75 -4.37
N ASN A 118 15.72 0.47 -4.26
CA ASN A 118 15.38 1.33 -5.39
C ASN A 118 15.84 2.76 -5.15
N SER A 119 16.54 3.34 -6.12
CA SER A 119 16.87 4.76 -6.17
C SER A 119 16.55 5.26 -7.57
N GLN A 120 15.56 6.14 -7.69
CA GLN A 120 15.05 6.61 -8.96
C GLN A 120 14.73 8.10 -8.89
N ILE A 121 14.96 8.80 -10.00
CA ILE A 121 14.42 10.15 -10.20
C ILE A 121 13.22 9.99 -11.12
N ILE A 122 12.07 10.46 -10.66
CA ILE A 122 10.80 10.31 -11.37
C ILE A 122 10.27 11.70 -11.70
N LYS A 123 10.01 11.96 -12.96
CA LYS A 123 9.24 13.12 -13.41
C LYS A 123 7.76 12.78 -13.31
N VAL A 124 7.04 13.52 -12.49
CA VAL A 124 5.61 13.32 -12.26
C VAL A 124 4.84 14.40 -12.99
N ASN A 125 4.21 14.04 -14.09
CA ASN A 125 3.41 14.97 -14.91
C ASN A 125 1.96 15.04 -14.42
N SER A 126 1.44 13.93 -13.87
CA SER A 126 0.11 13.82 -13.27
C SER A 126 0.06 12.61 -12.33
N PRO A 127 -1.02 12.36 -11.56
CA PRO A 127 -1.13 11.17 -10.71
C PRO A 127 -1.02 9.84 -11.44
N THR A 128 -1.28 9.82 -12.74
CA THR A 128 -1.26 8.62 -13.59
C THR A 128 -0.17 8.63 -14.66
N ASP A 129 0.58 9.74 -14.77
CA ASP A 129 1.64 9.92 -15.77
C ASP A 129 2.97 10.22 -15.06
N MET A 130 3.80 9.19 -14.95
CA MET A 130 5.09 9.19 -14.27
C MET A 130 6.16 8.56 -15.16
N GLU A 131 7.29 9.25 -15.30
CA GLU A 131 8.42 8.84 -16.12
C GLU A 131 9.68 8.71 -15.26
N VAL A 132 10.35 7.57 -15.32
CA VAL A 132 11.67 7.38 -14.68
C VAL A 132 12.73 7.96 -15.61
N LEU A 133 13.59 8.85 -15.08
CA LEU A 133 14.66 9.53 -15.81
C LEU A 133 15.99 8.76 -15.74
#